data_e0e54d4c9947b0870ac38b832ed3cc41
#
_entry.id   e0e54d4c9947b0870ac38b832ed3cc41
#
_cell.length_a   1.000
_cell.length_b   1.000
_cell.length_c   1.000
_cell.angle_alpha   90.00
_cell.angle_beta   90.00
_cell.angle_gamma   90.00
#
_symmetry.space_group_name_H-M   'P 1'
#
loop_
_entity.id
_entity.type
_entity.pdbx_description
1 polymer ?
#
loop_
_entity_poly.entity_id
_entity_poly.type
_entity_poly.pdbx_seq_one_letter_code
_entity_poly.pdbx_strand_id
1 'polypeptide(L)'
;CNACIANYQTRITKCAINPTLDRPEDEVFPFLPTTPKRVLIAGGGPAGLEAAIVARDRGHEVILCEKTGTLGGLLRYARKVPFKRETQQYVDYMIAKAVRMGVDIRLNTEVTPELVKVIAPDFCIAAVGSKALIPPIPGVEKAHPIMDMYDGKVQVGQKVVIVGGGLAGTEAALELAMQGKQVTLVEMGIDVARDANSIHKPALMMELKDHAEQVTILCRTTCTGIH
;
A
#
# COMPACT_ATOMS: atom_id res chain seq x y z
N CYS A 1 9.16 8.67 -3.07
CA CYS A 1 8.60 7.54 -3.84
C CYS A 1 9.36 7.23 -5.13
N ASN A 2 10.17 8.11 -5.64
CA ASN A 2 11.06 7.94 -6.83
C ASN A 2 10.38 7.46 -8.13
N ALA A 3 9.05 7.43 -8.21
CA ALA A 3 8.33 6.93 -9.39
C ALA A 3 8.63 7.76 -10.65
N CYS A 4 8.76 9.08 -10.53
CA CYS A 4 9.07 9.97 -11.66
C CYS A 4 10.48 9.68 -12.23
N ILE A 5 11.48 9.46 -11.39
CA ILE A 5 12.84 9.13 -11.81
C ILE A 5 12.89 7.72 -12.42
N ALA A 6 12.20 6.75 -11.83
CA ALA A 6 12.13 5.39 -12.36
C ALA A 6 11.50 5.35 -13.77
N ASN A 7 10.60 6.27 -14.08
CA ASN A 7 9.94 6.39 -15.38
C ASN A 7 10.70 7.26 -16.38
N TYR A 8 11.82 7.86 -16.02
CA TYR A 8 12.61 8.74 -16.90
C TYR A 8 13.01 8.05 -18.22
N GLN A 9 13.37 6.78 -18.16
CA GLN A 9 13.77 6.00 -19.35
C GLN A 9 12.61 5.79 -20.34
N THR A 10 11.37 5.83 -19.88
CA THR A 10 10.18 5.65 -20.74
C THR A 10 9.70 6.95 -21.37
N ARG A 11 10.35 8.09 -21.05
CA ARG A 11 9.95 9.45 -21.45
C ARG A 11 8.49 9.81 -21.08
N ILE A 12 7.90 9.09 -20.14
CA ILE A 12 6.56 9.39 -19.63
C ILE A 12 6.73 10.01 -18.25
N THR A 13 6.41 11.29 -18.14
CA THR A 13 6.41 11.98 -16.84
C THR A 13 5.20 11.50 -16.03
N LYS A 14 5.46 10.73 -14.99
CA LYS A 14 4.42 10.23 -14.06
C LYS A 14 4.85 10.48 -12.64
N CYS A 15 3.94 10.97 -11.82
CA CYS A 15 4.12 11.09 -10.39
C CYS A 15 3.10 10.21 -9.66
N ALA A 16 3.56 9.38 -8.72
CA ALA A 16 2.66 8.55 -7.92
C ALA A 16 1.88 9.36 -6.88
N ILE A 17 2.30 10.58 -6.59
CA ILE A 17 1.72 11.47 -5.57
C ILE A 17 0.89 12.58 -6.22
N ASN A 18 1.30 13.07 -7.39
CA ASN A 18 0.58 14.10 -8.13
C ASN A 18 0.00 13.51 -9.42
N PRO A 19 -1.28 13.13 -9.43
CA PRO A 19 -1.92 12.55 -10.60
C PRO A 19 -2.14 13.55 -11.75
N THR A 20 -1.99 14.85 -11.49
CA THR A 20 -2.17 15.91 -12.48
C THR A 20 -0.85 16.36 -13.15
N LEU A 21 0.28 15.77 -12.72
CA LEU A 21 1.57 16.12 -13.28
C LEU A 21 1.61 15.87 -14.81
N ASP A 22 2.01 16.89 -15.56
CA ASP A 22 2.18 16.83 -17.02
C ASP A 22 0.87 16.50 -17.80
N ARG A 23 -0.28 16.89 -17.21
CA ARG A 23 -1.58 16.79 -17.90
C ARG A 23 -2.05 18.16 -18.38
N PRO A 24 -2.72 18.23 -19.55
CA PRO A 24 -3.36 19.44 -20.01
C PRO A 24 -4.34 20.00 -18.97
N GLU A 25 -4.51 21.31 -18.95
CA GLU A 25 -5.36 21.99 -17.96
C GLU A 25 -6.82 21.55 -18.05
N ASP A 26 -7.34 21.31 -19.25
CA ASP A 26 -8.68 20.81 -19.51
C ASP A 26 -8.92 19.37 -19.00
N GLU A 27 -7.87 18.56 -18.93
CA GLU A 27 -7.94 17.24 -18.28
C GLU A 27 -7.87 17.33 -16.75
N VAL A 28 -7.16 18.33 -16.21
CA VAL A 28 -6.97 18.54 -14.78
C VAL A 28 -8.17 19.24 -14.14
N PHE A 29 -8.75 20.22 -14.84
CA PHE A 29 -9.89 21.00 -14.39
C PHE A 29 -11.12 20.79 -15.32
N PRO A 30 -11.69 19.56 -15.32
CA PRO A 30 -12.84 19.27 -16.15
C PRO A 30 -14.01 20.14 -15.73
N PHE A 31 -14.89 20.44 -16.67
CA PHE A 31 -16.15 21.16 -16.40
C PHE A 31 -16.92 20.50 -15.26
N LEU A 32 -17.47 21.33 -14.36
CA LEU A 32 -18.36 20.84 -13.33
C LEU A 32 -19.61 20.22 -13.97
N PRO A 33 -20.11 19.10 -13.43
CA PRO A 33 -21.33 18.50 -13.93
C PRO A 33 -22.52 19.43 -13.71
N THR A 34 -23.44 19.45 -14.63
CA THR A 34 -24.67 20.23 -14.51
C THR A 34 -25.57 19.72 -13.37
N THR A 35 -25.43 18.47 -13.00
CA THR A 35 -26.18 17.82 -11.92
C THR A 35 -25.23 17.05 -11.01
N PRO A 36 -25.08 17.44 -9.73
CA PRO A 36 -24.35 16.66 -8.75
C PRO A 36 -24.90 15.24 -8.65
N LYS A 37 -24.00 14.27 -8.47
CA LYS A 37 -24.33 12.86 -8.29
C LYS A 37 -23.90 12.40 -6.91
N ARG A 38 -24.62 11.42 -6.39
CA ARG A 38 -24.22 10.70 -5.17
C ARG A 38 -23.27 9.55 -5.53
N VAL A 39 -22.03 9.64 -5.05
CA VAL A 39 -20.99 8.65 -5.30
C VAL A 39 -20.66 7.93 -4.01
N LEU A 40 -20.82 6.59 -4.00
CA LEU A 40 -20.39 5.73 -2.91
C LEU A 40 -19.03 5.11 -3.26
N ILE A 41 -18.06 5.24 -2.35
CA ILE A 41 -16.73 4.67 -2.51
C ILE A 41 -16.51 3.61 -1.44
N ALA A 42 -16.20 2.41 -1.87
CA ALA A 42 -15.90 1.27 -1.01
C ALA A 42 -14.38 1.13 -0.85
N GLY A 43 -13.87 1.48 0.33
CA GLY A 43 -12.47 1.40 0.73
C GLY A 43 -11.77 2.74 0.86
N GLY A 44 -11.19 2.98 2.04
CA GLY A 44 -10.48 4.19 2.43
C GLY A 44 -8.96 4.14 2.21
N GLY A 45 -8.49 3.31 1.29
CA GLY A 45 -7.10 3.29 0.84
C GLY A 45 -6.77 4.47 -0.10
N PRO A 46 -5.52 4.56 -0.60
CA PRO A 46 -5.09 5.69 -1.45
C PRO A 46 -5.96 5.85 -2.70
N ALA A 47 -6.38 4.75 -3.32
CA ALA A 47 -7.24 4.80 -4.51
C ALA A 47 -8.64 5.38 -4.17
N GLY A 48 -9.24 4.96 -3.05
CA GLY A 48 -10.53 5.46 -2.61
C GLY A 48 -10.48 6.92 -2.14
N LEU A 49 -9.42 7.30 -1.43
CA LEU A 49 -9.20 8.69 -1.03
C LEU A 49 -9.04 9.62 -2.23
N GLU A 50 -8.24 9.22 -3.23
CA GLU A 50 -8.08 10.00 -4.46
C GLU A 50 -9.40 10.10 -5.24
N ALA A 51 -10.11 8.99 -5.40
CA ALA A 51 -11.43 8.99 -6.04
C ALA A 51 -12.41 9.92 -5.31
N ALA A 52 -12.40 9.94 -3.98
CA ALA A 52 -13.24 10.82 -3.17
C ALA A 52 -12.88 12.29 -3.37
N ILE A 53 -11.60 12.62 -3.35
CA ILE A 53 -11.10 13.98 -3.58
C ILE A 53 -11.52 14.48 -4.95
N VAL A 54 -11.27 13.69 -6.00
CA VAL A 54 -11.60 14.06 -7.38
C VAL A 54 -13.12 14.20 -7.57
N ALA A 55 -13.91 13.29 -7.02
CA ALA A 55 -15.38 13.38 -7.12
C ALA A 55 -15.91 14.61 -6.40
N ARG A 56 -15.39 14.96 -5.22
CA ARG A 56 -15.77 16.20 -4.51
C ARG A 56 -15.35 17.45 -5.26
N ASP A 57 -14.13 17.45 -5.81
CA ASP A 57 -13.63 18.57 -6.63
C ASP A 57 -14.53 18.86 -7.83
N ARG A 58 -15.13 17.80 -8.39
CA ARG A 58 -16.12 17.87 -9.45
C ARG A 58 -17.54 18.22 -8.99
N GLY A 59 -17.76 18.49 -7.70
CA GLY A 59 -19.05 18.93 -7.17
C GLY A 59 -20.05 17.81 -6.85
N HIS A 60 -19.62 16.56 -6.78
CA HIS A 60 -20.47 15.43 -6.40
C HIS A 60 -20.65 15.31 -4.88
N GLU A 61 -21.74 14.70 -4.43
CA GLU A 61 -21.94 14.21 -3.07
C GLU A 61 -21.17 12.89 -2.92
N VAL A 62 -20.22 12.82 -1.96
CA VAL A 62 -19.35 11.65 -1.83
C VAL A 62 -19.44 11.04 -0.45
N ILE A 63 -19.73 9.75 -0.42
CA ILE A 63 -19.72 8.90 0.78
C ILE A 63 -18.58 7.89 0.59
N LEU A 64 -17.61 7.91 1.50
CA LEU A 64 -16.50 6.96 1.53
C LEU A 64 -16.64 6.05 2.74
N CYS A 65 -16.82 4.75 2.50
CA CYS A 65 -16.91 3.74 3.54
C CYS A 65 -15.61 2.95 3.64
N GLU A 66 -15.07 2.83 4.85
CA GLU A 66 -13.91 2.00 5.16
C GLU A 66 -14.30 0.97 6.22
N LYS A 67 -14.04 -0.32 5.94
CA LYS A 67 -14.42 -1.42 6.84
C LYS A 67 -13.66 -1.45 8.16
N THR A 68 -12.46 -0.82 8.19
CA THR A 68 -11.64 -0.69 9.40
C THR A 68 -11.83 0.66 10.07
N GLY A 69 -11.30 0.81 11.29
CA GLY A 69 -11.32 2.08 12.01
C GLY A 69 -10.27 3.10 11.54
N THR A 70 -9.53 2.83 10.44
CA THR A 70 -8.43 3.69 9.99
C THR A 70 -8.39 3.80 8.47
N LEU A 71 -8.11 5.01 7.97
CA LEU A 71 -7.87 5.27 6.55
C LEU A 71 -6.41 5.01 6.15
N GLY A 72 -6.15 5.03 4.84
CA GLY A 72 -4.82 4.89 4.26
C GLY A 72 -4.52 3.50 3.71
N GLY A 73 -5.37 2.50 3.95
CA GLY A 73 -5.21 1.15 3.43
C GLY A 73 -3.85 0.55 3.77
N LEU A 74 -3.21 -0.14 2.83
CA LEU A 74 -1.89 -0.74 3.05
C LEU A 74 -0.76 0.29 3.17
N LEU A 75 -0.93 1.52 2.65
CA LEU A 75 0.10 2.57 2.81
C LEU A 75 0.28 3.02 4.27
N ARG A 76 -0.69 2.77 5.16
CA ARG A 76 -0.54 3.07 6.60
C ARG A 76 0.64 2.34 7.24
N TYR A 77 1.08 1.22 6.65
CA TYR A 77 2.25 0.49 7.14
C TYR A 77 3.58 1.16 6.75
N ALA A 78 3.58 2.09 5.80
CA ALA A 78 4.79 2.83 5.42
C ALA A 78 5.42 3.58 6.60
N ARG A 79 4.62 4.06 7.56
CA ARG A 79 5.13 4.71 8.78
C ARG A 79 5.97 3.79 9.68
N LYS A 80 5.80 2.48 9.53
CA LYS A 80 6.55 1.47 10.30
C LYS A 80 7.93 1.23 9.72
N VAL A 81 8.14 1.60 8.45
CA VAL A 81 9.38 1.38 7.72
C VAL A 81 10.18 2.70 7.72
N PRO A 82 11.33 2.78 8.39
CA PRO A 82 12.05 4.04 8.63
C PRO A 82 12.36 4.84 7.36
N PHE A 83 12.66 4.15 6.25
CA PHE A 83 12.99 4.77 4.96
C PHE A 83 11.78 5.10 4.07
N LYS A 84 10.54 5.04 4.64
CA LYS A 84 9.28 5.37 3.93
C LYS A 84 8.46 6.47 4.62
N ARG A 85 9.06 7.30 5.44
CA ARG A 85 8.35 8.35 6.20
C ARG A 85 7.53 9.30 5.32
N GLU A 86 8.05 9.68 4.15
CA GLU A 86 7.38 10.58 3.22
C GLU A 86 6.08 9.99 2.67
N THR A 87 6.02 8.65 2.55
CA THR A 87 4.79 7.96 2.13
C THR A 87 3.67 8.13 3.16
N GLN A 88 4.00 8.13 4.46
CA GLN A 88 3.02 8.40 5.51
C GLN A 88 2.51 9.84 5.45
N GLN A 89 3.40 10.81 5.26
CA GLN A 89 3.01 12.22 5.12
C GLN A 89 2.02 12.42 3.96
N TYR A 90 2.21 11.70 2.86
CA TYR A 90 1.28 11.73 1.73
C TYR A 90 -0.10 11.16 2.11
N VAL A 91 -0.15 10.05 2.82
CA VAL A 91 -1.42 9.47 3.31
C VAL A 91 -2.14 10.45 4.22
N ASP A 92 -1.43 11.06 5.17
CA ASP A 92 -2.00 12.04 6.10
C ASP A 92 -2.53 13.28 5.36
N TYR A 93 -1.81 13.73 4.32
CA TYR A 93 -2.26 14.81 3.45
C TYR A 93 -3.56 14.47 2.72
N MET A 94 -3.66 13.27 2.13
CA MET A 94 -4.87 12.83 1.41
C MET A 94 -6.08 12.75 2.35
N ILE A 95 -5.90 12.19 3.55
CA ILE A 95 -6.96 12.11 4.56
C ILE A 95 -7.42 13.52 4.94
N ALA A 96 -6.49 14.40 5.29
CA ALA A 96 -6.81 15.78 5.66
C ALA A 96 -7.49 16.54 4.51
N LYS A 97 -7.10 16.30 3.25
CA LYS A 97 -7.72 16.91 2.08
C LYS A 97 -9.15 16.41 1.90
N ALA A 98 -9.40 15.10 1.98
CA ALA A 98 -10.74 14.54 1.87
C ALA A 98 -11.69 15.09 2.95
N VAL A 99 -11.22 15.20 4.20
CA VAL A 99 -11.99 15.80 5.31
C VAL A 99 -12.31 17.28 5.03
N ARG A 100 -11.31 18.08 4.65
CA ARG A 100 -11.53 19.51 4.33
C ARG A 100 -12.51 19.73 3.18
N MET A 101 -12.56 18.82 2.22
CA MET A 101 -13.49 18.88 1.08
C MET A 101 -14.90 18.41 1.44
N GLY A 102 -15.14 17.96 2.66
CA GLY A 102 -16.45 17.54 3.13
C GLY A 102 -16.90 16.19 2.57
N VAL A 103 -15.98 15.25 2.41
CA VAL A 103 -16.32 13.85 2.14
C VAL A 103 -16.98 13.24 3.37
N ASP A 104 -18.16 12.60 3.20
CA ASP A 104 -18.81 11.82 4.26
C ASP A 104 -18.03 10.50 4.47
N ILE A 105 -17.14 10.51 5.47
CA ILE A 105 -16.26 9.36 5.76
C ILE A 105 -16.89 8.51 6.85
N ARG A 106 -17.16 7.24 6.53
CA ARG A 106 -17.75 6.24 7.43
C ARG A 106 -16.76 5.13 7.70
N LEU A 107 -16.13 5.18 8.87
CA LEU A 107 -15.23 4.13 9.35
C LEU A 107 -16.03 2.96 9.93
N ASN A 108 -15.37 1.80 10.09
CA ASN A 108 -15.98 0.55 10.57
C ASN A 108 -17.26 0.18 9.79
N THR A 109 -17.29 0.53 8.49
CA THR A 109 -18.44 0.36 7.63
C THR A 109 -18.04 -0.42 6.39
N GLU A 110 -18.41 -1.68 6.33
CA GLU A 110 -18.21 -2.52 5.14
C GLU A 110 -19.33 -2.25 4.13
N VAL A 111 -18.96 -2.04 2.87
CA VAL A 111 -19.94 -1.85 1.79
C VAL A 111 -20.46 -3.21 1.35
N THR A 112 -21.73 -3.47 1.68
CA THR A 112 -22.46 -4.66 1.26
C THR A 112 -23.52 -4.30 0.22
N PRO A 113 -24.08 -5.25 -0.53
CA PRO A 113 -25.19 -5.01 -1.45
C PRO A 113 -26.39 -4.34 -0.78
N GLU A 114 -26.67 -4.67 0.49
CA GLU A 114 -27.74 -4.09 1.28
C GLU A 114 -27.48 -2.62 1.59
N LEU A 115 -26.24 -2.29 1.98
CA LEU A 115 -25.87 -0.90 2.22
C LEU A 115 -25.94 -0.07 0.94
N VAL A 116 -25.55 -0.60 -0.20
CA VAL A 116 -25.69 0.07 -1.51
C VAL A 116 -27.14 0.37 -1.81
N LYS A 117 -28.07 -0.58 -1.56
CA LYS A 117 -29.51 -0.36 -1.74
C LYS A 117 -30.05 0.75 -0.80
N VAL A 118 -29.59 0.80 0.45
CA VAL A 118 -30.00 1.82 1.43
C VAL A 118 -29.48 3.20 1.05
N ILE A 119 -28.21 3.33 0.65
CA ILE A 119 -27.61 4.59 0.24
C ILE A 119 -28.17 5.06 -1.11
N ALA A 120 -28.52 4.12 -1.98
CA ALA A 120 -29.02 4.37 -3.34
C ALA A 120 -28.14 5.37 -4.12
N PRO A 121 -26.82 5.11 -4.26
CA PRO A 121 -25.92 6.01 -4.97
C PRO A 121 -26.18 5.95 -6.48
N ASP A 122 -25.88 7.06 -7.18
CA ASP A 122 -25.86 7.09 -8.65
C ASP A 122 -24.68 6.24 -9.20
N PHE A 123 -23.54 6.25 -8.49
CA PHE A 123 -22.34 5.49 -8.84
C PHE A 123 -21.70 4.87 -7.60
N CYS A 124 -21.17 3.65 -7.79
CA CYS A 124 -20.37 2.96 -6.78
C CYS A 124 -18.97 2.70 -7.32
N ILE A 125 -17.94 3.12 -6.57
CA ILE A 125 -16.54 2.90 -6.90
C ILE A 125 -15.96 1.87 -5.93
N ALA A 126 -15.49 0.73 -6.45
CA ALA A 126 -14.83 -0.28 -5.66
C ALA A 126 -13.31 0.00 -5.59
N ALA A 127 -12.84 0.42 -4.42
CA ALA A 127 -11.43 0.67 -4.12
C ALA A 127 -10.94 -0.23 -2.96
N VAL A 128 -11.38 -1.50 -2.97
CA VAL A 128 -11.29 -2.45 -1.85
C VAL A 128 -9.90 -3.04 -1.61
N GLY A 129 -8.91 -2.67 -2.44
CA GLY A 129 -7.52 -3.10 -2.30
C GLY A 129 -7.29 -4.58 -2.59
N SER A 130 -6.31 -5.15 -1.92
CA SER A 130 -5.90 -6.55 -2.08
C SER A 130 -5.67 -7.22 -0.73
N LYS A 131 -5.62 -8.54 -0.75
CA LYS A 131 -5.23 -9.37 0.41
C LYS A 131 -3.89 -10.04 0.11
N ALA A 132 -3.09 -10.28 1.15
CA ALA A 132 -1.88 -11.08 1.01
C ALA A 132 -2.23 -12.49 0.50
N LEU A 133 -1.49 -12.94 -0.51
CA LEU A 133 -1.55 -14.32 -0.94
C LEU A 133 -0.81 -15.19 0.08
N ILE A 134 -1.52 -16.15 0.64
CA ILE A 134 -0.92 -17.17 1.51
C ILE A 134 -0.60 -18.38 0.63
N PRO A 135 0.68 -18.73 0.44
CA PRO A 135 1.04 -19.86 -0.41
C PRO A 135 0.61 -21.18 0.27
N PRO A 136 0.25 -22.22 -0.49
CA PRO A 136 -0.16 -23.51 0.05
C PRO A 136 1.05 -24.35 0.49
N ILE A 137 1.76 -23.87 1.50
CA ILE A 137 2.92 -24.56 2.09
C ILE A 137 2.45 -25.34 3.32
N PRO A 138 2.77 -26.65 3.45
CA PRO A 138 2.46 -27.41 4.64
C PRO A 138 2.96 -26.72 5.92
N GLY A 139 2.09 -26.52 6.91
CA GLY A 139 2.41 -25.81 8.15
C GLY A 139 2.37 -24.30 8.07
N VAL A 140 1.83 -23.73 6.97
CA VAL A 140 1.74 -22.26 6.80
C VAL A 140 0.91 -21.56 7.86
N GLU A 141 0.00 -22.27 8.51
CA GLU A 141 -0.79 -21.78 9.64
C GLU A 141 0.05 -21.41 10.88
N LYS A 142 1.31 -21.87 10.94
CA LYS A 142 2.29 -21.50 11.98
C LYS A 142 3.04 -20.21 11.65
N ALA A 143 2.95 -19.74 10.41
CA ALA A 143 3.53 -18.48 9.97
C ALA A 143 2.51 -17.34 10.06
N HIS A 144 3.01 -16.13 10.10
CA HIS A 144 2.18 -14.93 10.16
C HIS A 144 2.43 -14.02 8.96
N PRO A 145 1.40 -13.41 8.37
CA PRO A 145 1.58 -12.35 7.40
C PRO A 145 2.39 -11.20 8.00
N ILE A 146 3.26 -10.59 7.21
CA ILE A 146 4.08 -9.43 7.63
C ILE A 146 3.19 -8.30 8.22
N MET A 147 1.99 -8.13 7.71
CA MET A 147 1.05 -7.11 8.21
C MET A 147 0.64 -7.33 9.66
N ASP A 148 0.58 -8.57 10.13
CA ASP A 148 0.25 -8.87 11.53
C ASP A 148 1.38 -8.46 12.49
N MET A 149 2.64 -8.52 12.04
CA MET A 149 3.78 -7.93 12.75
C MET A 149 3.63 -6.40 12.85
N TYR A 150 3.32 -5.75 11.73
CA TYR A 150 3.12 -4.29 11.70
C TYR A 150 1.91 -3.83 12.51
N ASP A 151 0.85 -4.62 12.58
CA ASP A 151 -0.32 -4.36 13.44
C ASP A 151 -0.06 -4.65 14.92
N GLY A 152 1.10 -5.21 15.27
CA GLY A 152 1.44 -5.58 16.64
C GLY A 152 0.72 -6.80 17.17
N LYS A 153 0.08 -7.60 16.29
CA LYS A 153 -0.60 -8.85 16.65
C LYS A 153 0.39 -9.97 16.93
N VAL A 154 1.59 -9.86 16.39
CA VAL A 154 2.66 -10.85 16.54
C VAL A 154 3.93 -10.17 16.98
N GLN A 155 4.56 -10.72 18.00
CA GLN A 155 5.92 -10.36 18.40
C GLN A 155 6.91 -11.34 17.78
N VAL A 156 7.79 -10.83 16.92
CA VAL A 156 8.84 -11.64 16.29
C VAL A 156 10.04 -11.79 17.22
N GLY A 157 10.57 -13.00 17.30
CA GLY A 157 11.73 -13.32 18.12
C GLY A 157 13.03 -12.69 17.59
N GLN A 158 14.17 -13.12 18.15
CA GLN A 158 15.50 -12.64 17.74
C GLN A 158 15.93 -13.25 16.38
N LYS A 159 15.51 -14.48 16.10
CA LYS A 159 15.76 -15.16 14.81
C LYS A 159 14.45 -15.24 14.04
N VAL A 160 14.44 -14.73 12.81
CA VAL A 160 13.26 -14.61 11.96
C VAL A 160 13.54 -15.23 10.60
N VAL A 161 12.61 -16.03 10.11
CA VAL A 161 12.61 -16.50 8.71
C VAL A 161 11.47 -15.79 7.98
N ILE A 162 11.80 -15.16 6.86
CA ILE A 162 10.82 -14.54 5.94
C ILE A 162 10.76 -15.41 4.69
N VAL A 163 9.56 -15.88 4.35
CA VAL A 163 9.30 -16.65 3.13
C VAL A 163 8.68 -15.73 2.08
N GLY A 164 9.42 -15.51 0.99
CA GLY A 164 9.06 -14.60 -0.10
C GLY A 164 9.91 -13.34 -0.11
N GLY A 165 10.81 -13.26 -1.10
CA GLY A 165 11.74 -12.15 -1.31
C GLY A 165 11.21 -11.09 -2.31
N GLY A 166 9.91 -10.90 -2.44
CA GLY A 166 9.34 -9.72 -3.10
C GLY A 166 9.70 -8.44 -2.36
N LEU A 167 9.28 -7.27 -2.87
CA LEU A 167 9.64 -5.98 -2.27
C LEU A 167 9.27 -5.92 -0.78
N ALA A 168 8.05 -6.33 -0.41
CA ALA A 168 7.59 -6.27 0.97
C ALA A 168 8.42 -7.17 1.93
N GLY A 169 8.75 -8.40 1.50
CA GLY A 169 9.58 -9.31 2.31
C GLY A 169 11.01 -8.82 2.45
N THR A 170 11.57 -8.25 1.39
CA THR A 170 12.93 -7.70 1.39
C THR A 170 13.04 -6.45 2.28
N GLU A 171 12.04 -5.57 2.24
CA GLU A 171 11.97 -4.39 3.11
C GLU A 171 11.79 -4.78 4.58
N ALA A 172 10.95 -5.77 4.87
CA ALA A 172 10.78 -6.27 6.23
C ALA A 172 12.06 -6.93 6.76
N ALA A 173 12.83 -7.61 5.90
CA ALA A 173 14.12 -8.17 6.28
C ALA A 173 15.10 -7.07 6.70
N LEU A 174 15.19 -5.99 5.93
CA LEU A 174 16.03 -4.85 6.29
C LEU A 174 15.58 -4.21 7.61
N GLU A 175 14.28 -3.95 7.76
CA GLU A 175 13.75 -3.34 8.98
C GLU A 175 14.07 -4.16 10.24
N LEU A 176 13.88 -5.47 10.17
CA LEU A 176 14.19 -6.35 11.29
C LEU A 176 15.71 -6.42 11.58
N ALA A 177 16.52 -6.38 10.53
CA ALA A 177 17.98 -6.30 10.67
C ALA A 177 18.42 -5.00 11.35
N MET A 178 17.84 -3.85 10.99
CA MET A 178 18.06 -2.56 11.65
C MET A 178 17.66 -2.57 13.13
N GLN A 179 16.74 -3.48 13.53
CA GLN A 179 16.39 -3.73 14.92
C GLN A 179 17.33 -4.72 15.62
N GLY A 180 18.42 -5.16 14.95
CA GLY A 180 19.41 -6.11 15.46
C GLY A 180 18.98 -7.57 15.45
N LYS A 181 17.92 -7.92 14.71
CA LYS A 181 17.45 -9.30 14.60
C LYS A 181 18.23 -10.07 13.53
N GLN A 182 18.35 -11.38 13.70
CA GLN A 182 18.93 -12.30 12.71
C GLN A 182 17.82 -12.76 11.75
N VAL A 183 17.94 -12.41 10.49
CA VAL A 183 16.89 -12.64 9.48
C VAL A 183 17.41 -13.57 8.39
N THR A 184 16.65 -14.60 8.07
CA THR A 184 16.84 -15.42 6.88
C THR A 184 15.70 -15.15 5.91
N LEU A 185 16.02 -14.58 4.75
CA LEU A 185 15.06 -14.31 3.67
C LEU A 185 15.15 -15.42 2.63
N VAL A 186 14.07 -16.18 2.46
CA VAL A 186 13.98 -17.31 1.53
C VAL A 186 13.19 -16.88 0.29
N GLU A 187 13.79 -17.00 -0.89
CA GLU A 187 13.17 -16.63 -2.17
C GLU A 187 13.37 -17.76 -3.20
N MET A 188 12.26 -18.23 -3.78
CA MET A 188 12.28 -19.28 -4.79
C MET A 188 12.85 -18.81 -6.13
N GLY A 189 12.76 -17.53 -6.42
CA GLY A 189 13.33 -16.91 -7.63
C GLY A 189 14.84 -16.73 -7.56
N ILE A 190 15.36 -16.19 -8.65
CA ILE A 190 16.81 -15.99 -8.81
C ILE A 190 17.34 -14.76 -8.05
N ASP A 191 16.44 -13.87 -7.60
CA ASP A 191 16.81 -12.58 -7.03
C ASP A 191 15.63 -12.02 -6.21
N VAL A 192 15.93 -11.15 -5.25
CA VAL A 192 14.95 -10.51 -4.36
C VAL A 192 14.53 -9.15 -4.88
N ALA A 193 13.43 -8.60 -4.35
CA ALA A 193 12.86 -7.29 -4.70
C ALA A 193 12.74 -7.06 -6.22
N ARG A 194 12.32 -8.08 -6.97
CA ARG A 194 12.21 -8.01 -8.44
C ARG A 194 11.10 -7.08 -8.91
N ASP A 195 10.11 -6.83 -8.07
CA ASP A 195 8.97 -5.94 -8.28
C ASP A 195 9.26 -4.48 -7.85
N ALA A 196 10.44 -4.21 -7.29
CA ALA A 196 10.87 -2.86 -6.96
C ALA A 196 11.27 -2.05 -8.22
N ASN A 197 11.08 -0.75 -8.15
CA ASN A 197 11.54 0.13 -9.24
C ASN A 197 13.08 0.21 -9.32
N SER A 198 13.58 0.69 -10.47
CA SER A 198 15.01 0.73 -10.80
C SER A 198 15.87 1.61 -9.89
N ILE A 199 15.26 2.49 -9.10
CA ILE A 199 15.97 3.36 -8.13
C ILE A 199 15.89 2.76 -6.73
N HIS A 200 14.73 2.25 -6.35
CA HIS A 200 14.51 1.74 -5.00
C HIS A 200 15.30 0.46 -4.73
N LYS A 201 15.32 -0.47 -5.69
CA LYS A 201 16.02 -1.74 -5.53
C LYS A 201 17.52 -1.60 -5.23
N PRO A 202 18.31 -0.83 -6.02
CA PRO A 202 19.73 -0.64 -5.71
C PRO A 202 19.96 -0.07 -4.31
N ALA A 203 19.18 0.95 -3.90
CA ALA A 203 19.27 1.53 -2.57
C ALA A 203 18.97 0.51 -1.47
N LEU A 204 17.90 -0.27 -1.61
CA LEU A 204 17.54 -1.33 -0.68
C LEU A 204 18.63 -2.40 -0.56
N MET A 205 19.22 -2.78 -1.69
CA MET A 205 20.32 -3.78 -1.70
C MET A 205 21.61 -3.25 -1.06
N MET A 206 21.90 -1.94 -1.17
CA MET A 206 23.03 -1.33 -0.47
C MET A 206 22.81 -1.37 1.05
N GLU A 207 21.66 -0.95 1.54
CA GLU A 207 21.32 -1.01 2.96
C GLU A 207 21.39 -2.44 3.52
N LEU A 208 20.88 -3.42 2.76
CA LEU A 208 20.97 -4.84 3.15
C LEU A 208 22.40 -5.33 3.22
N LYS A 209 23.29 -4.84 2.36
CA LYS A 209 24.72 -5.16 2.41
C LYS A 209 25.40 -4.63 3.66
N ASP A 210 25.02 -3.43 4.11
CA ASP A 210 25.53 -2.85 5.35
C ASP A 210 25.05 -3.61 6.60
N HIS A 211 24.00 -4.44 6.44
CA HIS A 211 23.46 -5.32 7.48
C HIS A 211 23.70 -6.82 7.18
N ALA A 212 24.76 -7.14 6.42
CA ALA A 212 25.03 -8.52 5.98
C ALA A 212 25.30 -9.51 7.14
N GLU A 213 25.70 -9.03 8.31
CA GLU A 213 25.83 -9.86 9.51
C GLU A 213 24.48 -10.30 10.10
N GLN A 214 23.42 -9.53 9.86
CA GLN A 214 22.06 -9.77 10.34
C GLN A 214 21.16 -10.46 9.31
N VAL A 215 21.46 -10.34 8.00
CA VAL A 215 20.58 -10.85 6.94
C VAL A 215 21.27 -11.90 6.08
N THR A 216 20.69 -13.08 6.04
CA THR A 216 21.03 -14.12 5.08
C THR A 216 19.96 -14.21 4.01
N ILE A 217 20.32 -14.03 2.73
CA ILE A 217 19.40 -14.14 1.60
C ILE A 217 19.66 -15.46 0.88
N LEU A 218 18.61 -16.30 0.78
CA LEU A 218 18.63 -17.59 0.12
C LEU A 218 17.74 -17.52 -1.13
N CYS A 219 18.32 -17.15 -2.27
CA CYS A 219 17.66 -17.26 -3.56
C CYS A 219 17.65 -18.69 -4.10
N ARG A 220 16.79 -18.96 -5.10
CA ARG A 220 16.59 -20.31 -5.68
C ARG A 220 16.27 -21.36 -4.62
N THR A 221 15.64 -20.94 -3.54
CA THR A 221 15.33 -21.78 -2.39
C THR A 221 13.83 -21.77 -2.15
N THR A 222 13.20 -22.93 -2.25
CA THR A 222 11.77 -23.10 -2.05
C THR A 222 11.50 -23.59 -0.63
N CYS A 223 10.61 -22.90 0.08
CA CYS A 223 10.08 -23.37 1.35
C CYS A 223 9.07 -24.51 1.09
N THR A 224 9.40 -25.73 1.51
CA THR A 224 8.56 -26.91 1.29
C THR A 224 7.72 -27.30 2.49
N GLY A 225 7.97 -26.72 3.65
CA GLY A 225 7.20 -26.98 4.88
C GLY A 225 7.66 -26.09 6.02
N ILE A 226 6.76 -25.87 6.99
CA ILE A 226 6.97 -25.10 8.23
C ILE A 226 6.62 -26.01 9.41
N HIS A 227 7.60 -26.27 10.29
CA HIS A 227 7.48 -27.24 11.39
C HIS A 227 7.53 -26.60 12.77
#